data_6a2d1ea3ed5b2b85ec4c42195fb34959
#
_entry.id   6a2d1ea3ed5b2b85ec4c42195fb34959
#
_cell.length_a   1.000
_cell.length_b   1.000
_cell.length_c   1.000
_cell.angle_alpha   90.00
_cell.angle_beta   90.00
_cell.angle_gamma   90.00
#
_symmetry.space_group_name_H-M   'P 1'
#
loop_
_entity.id
_entity.type
_entity.pdbx_description
1 polymer ?
#
loop_
_entity_poly.entity_id
_entity_poly.type
_entity_poly.pdbx_seq_one_letter_code
_entity_poly.pdbx_strand_id
1 'polypeptide(L)'
;MRLRKLEPQEHQASQSLYEEVFNEDSERFVEYYYTEKTKDNQIYVIEDDGRIRSMLHLNPYSLWVNGSRKEANYIVAVATQKEYRKRGYMASLLKKSLEDMYQAGEAFTFLMPASESIYLPFDFRTVYEQKKRYYRQEEPSEDICIKEATDADCKELAEFANKYLAEHFQIFAIRDKAYYQRLLKEYKSDGGSLIIFRKDGRIVDCKICIPGGEKVAEGEEVLEEPPKIMIRIVDVRRILMSLSLRSLMGVCFQVTDPIIEENNRYLLLTGTEFSGVMLMEGKPENSEGTITIAALASIIFGAETVDEACQEKDVQMSERMKEELGKIIPLSKIYLNEVV
;
A
#
# COMPACT_ATOMS: atom_id res chain seq x y z
N MET A 1 27.80 11.84 -6.63
CA MET A 1 26.44 11.37 -6.34
C MET A 1 25.67 11.20 -7.65
N ARG A 2 25.10 10.01 -7.90
CA ARG A 2 24.28 9.68 -9.08
C ARG A 2 23.03 8.92 -8.64
N LEU A 3 21.85 9.44 -8.94
CA LEU A 3 20.57 8.74 -8.77
C LEU A 3 20.26 7.98 -10.06
N ARG A 4 19.94 6.70 -9.98
CA ARG A 4 19.50 5.89 -11.11
C ARG A 4 18.59 4.72 -10.68
N LYS A 5 17.89 4.18 -11.63
CA LYS A 5 17.19 2.89 -11.52
C LYS A 5 18.15 1.78 -11.94
N LEU A 6 18.18 0.69 -11.21
CA LEU A 6 18.94 -0.51 -11.57
C LEU A 6 18.22 -1.27 -12.70
N GLU A 7 19.00 -1.83 -13.62
CA GLU A 7 18.47 -2.81 -14.55
C GLU A 7 18.23 -4.14 -13.82
N PRO A 8 17.31 -5.00 -14.29
CA PRO A 8 16.96 -6.25 -13.59
C PRO A 8 18.16 -7.13 -13.24
N GLN A 9 19.17 -7.20 -14.11
CA GLN A 9 20.40 -7.97 -13.88
C GLN A 9 21.34 -7.33 -12.86
N GLU A 10 21.11 -6.08 -12.48
CA GLU A 10 21.89 -5.34 -11.49
C GLU A 10 21.26 -5.34 -10.09
N HIS A 11 20.05 -5.89 -9.91
CA HIS A 11 19.32 -5.84 -8.64
C HIS A 11 20.14 -6.36 -7.46
N GLN A 12 20.95 -7.41 -7.71
CA GLN A 12 21.86 -7.99 -6.73
C GLN A 12 22.87 -6.98 -6.15
N ALA A 13 23.19 -5.89 -6.87
CA ALA A 13 24.13 -4.88 -6.39
C ALA A 13 23.64 -4.12 -5.16
N SER A 14 22.32 -4.10 -4.90
CA SER A 14 21.73 -3.47 -3.71
C SER A 14 21.77 -4.35 -2.45
N GLN A 15 22.05 -5.65 -2.59
CA GLN A 15 21.96 -6.61 -1.49
C GLN A 15 22.86 -6.27 -0.31
N SER A 16 24.10 -5.83 -0.56
CA SER A 16 25.01 -5.50 0.54
C SER A 16 24.53 -4.36 1.43
N LEU A 17 23.83 -3.36 0.84
CA LEU A 17 23.20 -2.30 1.62
C LEU A 17 21.93 -2.81 2.34
N TYR A 18 21.20 -3.73 1.72
CA TYR A 18 20.03 -4.38 2.33
C TYR A 18 20.46 -5.10 3.62
N GLU A 19 21.42 -5.99 3.53
CA GLU A 19 21.95 -6.77 4.66
C GLU A 19 22.56 -5.90 5.77
N GLU A 20 23.19 -4.76 5.41
CA GLU A 20 23.73 -3.80 6.39
C GLU A 20 22.59 -3.14 7.20
N VAL A 21 21.46 -2.81 6.58
CA VAL A 21 20.39 -2.01 7.19
C VAL A 21 19.29 -2.88 7.80
N PHE A 22 18.95 -4.01 7.17
CA PHE A 22 17.92 -4.96 7.61
C PHE A 22 18.60 -6.24 8.15
N ASN A 23 19.49 -6.06 9.11
CA ASN A 23 20.33 -7.14 9.66
C ASN A 23 19.56 -8.13 10.57
N GLU A 24 18.31 -7.88 10.83
CA GLU A 24 17.38 -8.77 11.53
C GLU A 24 16.77 -9.85 10.59
N ASP A 25 16.79 -9.61 9.29
CA ASP A 25 16.29 -10.56 8.31
C ASP A 25 17.22 -11.77 8.21
N SER A 26 16.65 -12.97 8.13
CA SER A 26 17.43 -14.20 8.01
C SER A 26 18.12 -14.30 6.65
N GLU A 27 19.29 -14.98 6.59
CA GLU A 27 19.98 -15.26 5.31
C GLU A 27 19.04 -15.93 4.29
N ARG A 28 18.14 -16.81 4.74
CA ARG A 28 17.17 -17.50 3.88
C ARG A 28 16.12 -16.55 3.31
N PHE A 29 15.67 -15.59 4.12
CA PHE A 29 14.75 -14.56 3.65
C PHE A 29 15.42 -13.64 2.63
N VAL A 30 16.63 -13.18 2.89
CA VAL A 30 17.42 -12.36 1.97
C VAL A 30 17.65 -13.09 0.64
N GLU A 31 17.99 -14.40 0.67
CA GLU A 31 18.11 -15.22 -0.52
C GLU A 31 16.77 -15.27 -1.30
N TYR A 32 15.64 -15.55 -0.61
CA TYR A 32 14.32 -15.52 -1.22
C TYR A 32 14.02 -14.15 -1.84
N TYR A 33 14.27 -13.07 -1.09
CA TYR A 33 13.99 -11.71 -1.54
C TYR A 33 14.71 -11.39 -2.85
N TYR A 34 16.00 -11.61 -2.92
CA TYR A 34 16.80 -11.29 -4.11
C TYR A 34 16.66 -12.29 -5.27
N THR A 35 16.22 -13.52 -5.01
CA THR A 35 16.03 -14.53 -6.06
C THR A 35 14.61 -14.63 -6.59
N GLU A 36 13.61 -14.28 -5.79
CA GLU A 36 12.18 -14.42 -6.13
C GLU A 36 11.43 -13.11 -6.11
N LYS A 37 11.55 -12.30 -5.06
CA LYS A 37 10.74 -11.09 -4.88
C LYS A 37 11.18 -9.95 -5.80
N THR A 38 12.48 -9.73 -5.95
CA THR A 38 13.01 -8.63 -6.76
C THR A 38 12.91 -8.86 -8.28
N LYS A 39 12.40 -9.99 -8.75
CA LYS A 39 12.28 -10.30 -10.20
C LYS A 39 11.49 -9.26 -11.00
N ASP A 40 10.45 -8.71 -10.39
CA ASP A 40 9.57 -7.70 -11.00
C ASP A 40 9.64 -6.33 -10.30
N ASN A 41 10.51 -6.18 -9.32
CA ASN A 41 10.71 -4.90 -8.63
C ASN A 41 11.38 -3.86 -9.53
N GLN A 42 11.17 -2.59 -9.17
CA GLN A 42 11.97 -1.48 -9.64
C GLN A 42 12.85 -1.01 -8.48
N ILE A 43 14.16 -0.99 -8.68
CA ILE A 43 15.11 -0.61 -7.62
C ILE A 43 15.78 0.70 -7.99
N TYR A 44 15.54 1.73 -7.18
CA TYR A 44 16.17 3.03 -7.29
C TYR A 44 17.33 3.13 -6.31
N VAL A 45 18.46 3.64 -6.78
CA VAL A 45 19.65 3.78 -5.94
C VAL A 45 20.29 5.17 -6.09
N ILE A 46 20.99 5.58 -5.05
CA ILE A 46 21.98 6.64 -5.13
C ILE A 46 23.36 6.03 -4.94
N GLU A 47 24.17 6.18 -6.00
CA GLU A 47 25.59 5.84 -5.98
C GLU A 47 26.41 7.07 -5.61
N ASP A 48 27.33 6.88 -4.68
CA ASP A 48 28.33 7.88 -4.30
C ASP A 48 29.66 7.16 -4.01
N ASP A 49 30.77 7.70 -4.49
CA ASP A 49 32.10 7.06 -4.42
C ASP A 49 32.12 5.61 -4.94
N GLY A 50 31.39 5.36 -6.04
CA GLY A 50 31.35 4.04 -6.70
C GLY A 50 30.60 2.95 -5.94
N ARG A 51 29.82 3.30 -4.90
CA ARG A 51 29.02 2.36 -4.10
C ARG A 51 27.59 2.86 -3.95
N ILE A 52 26.66 1.92 -3.81
CA ILE A 52 25.26 2.23 -3.47
C ILE A 52 25.23 2.66 -2.00
N ARG A 53 24.73 3.89 -1.76
CA ARG A 53 24.65 4.52 -0.43
C ARG A 53 23.20 4.68 0.04
N SER A 54 22.26 4.66 -0.88
CA SER A 54 20.84 4.69 -0.56
C SER A 54 20.06 3.92 -1.61
N MET A 55 18.97 3.29 -1.21
CA MET A 55 18.09 2.54 -2.10
C MET A 55 16.62 2.68 -1.69
N LEU A 56 15.74 2.40 -2.64
CA LEU A 56 14.30 2.30 -2.48
C LEU A 56 13.81 1.29 -3.52
N HIS A 57 13.04 0.30 -3.07
CA HIS A 57 12.44 -0.70 -3.94
C HIS A 57 10.95 -0.45 -4.12
N LEU A 58 10.45 -0.70 -5.32
CA LEU A 58 9.04 -0.67 -5.66
C LEU A 58 8.59 -2.09 -6.03
N ASN A 59 7.68 -2.64 -5.25
CA ASN A 59 7.04 -3.93 -5.52
C ASN A 59 5.71 -3.67 -6.25
N PRO A 60 5.53 -4.13 -7.48
CA PRO A 60 4.29 -3.93 -8.23
C PRO A 60 3.16 -4.83 -7.70
N TYR A 61 1.98 -4.27 -7.57
CA TYR A 61 0.75 -4.96 -7.25
C TYR A 61 -0.40 -4.54 -8.15
N SER A 62 -1.21 -5.53 -8.56
CA SER A 62 -2.53 -5.26 -9.11
C SER A 62 -3.52 -5.17 -7.97
N LEU A 63 -4.13 -4.01 -7.78
CA LEU A 63 -5.10 -3.77 -6.74
C LEU A 63 -6.53 -3.71 -7.31
N TRP A 64 -7.48 -4.26 -6.58
CA TRP A 64 -8.88 -3.92 -6.73
C TRP A 64 -9.14 -2.63 -5.98
N VAL A 65 -9.71 -1.64 -6.64
CA VAL A 65 -10.02 -0.33 -6.05
C VAL A 65 -11.44 0.05 -6.45
N ASN A 66 -12.37 -0.11 -5.53
CA ASN A 66 -13.77 0.30 -5.67
C ASN A 66 -14.40 -0.06 -7.03
N GLY A 67 -14.33 -1.33 -7.41
CA GLY A 67 -14.95 -1.83 -8.65
C GLY A 67 -14.03 -1.86 -9.87
N SER A 68 -12.77 -1.43 -9.79
CA SER A 68 -11.83 -1.44 -10.91
C SER A 68 -10.44 -1.94 -10.51
N ARG A 69 -9.74 -2.55 -11.48
CA ARG A 69 -8.32 -2.91 -11.32
C ARG A 69 -7.44 -1.69 -11.54
N LYS A 70 -6.45 -1.52 -10.66
CA LYS A 70 -5.39 -0.52 -10.80
C LYS A 70 -4.05 -1.14 -10.48
N GLU A 71 -3.03 -0.71 -11.19
CA GLU A 71 -1.64 -1.03 -10.83
C GLU A 71 -1.15 0.01 -9.82
N ALA A 72 -0.43 -0.45 -8.81
CA ALA A 72 0.19 0.40 -7.79
C ALA A 72 1.47 -0.26 -7.30
N ASN A 73 2.43 0.55 -6.91
CA ASN A 73 3.66 0.07 -6.29
C ASN A 73 3.59 0.16 -4.76
N TYR A 74 4.07 -0.89 -4.10
CA TYR A 74 4.38 -0.90 -2.67
C TYR A 74 5.84 -0.46 -2.50
N ILE A 75 6.06 0.62 -1.76
CA ILE A 75 7.40 1.12 -1.45
C ILE A 75 7.98 0.33 -0.29
N VAL A 76 9.14 -0.27 -0.50
CA VAL A 76 9.80 -1.13 0.48
C VAL A 76 11.32 -1.00 0.41
N ALA A 77 12.03 -1.59 1.37
CA ALA A 77 13.49 -1.59 1.44
C ALA A 77 14.12 -0.19 1.27
N VAL A 78 13.49 0.82 1.91
CA VAL A 78 14.01 2.19 1.90
C VAL A 78 15.16 2.29 2.89
N ALA A 79 16.38 2.33 2.37
CA ALA A 79 17.58 2.32 3.17
C ALA A 79 18.56 3.41 2.76
N THR A 80 19.29 3.94 3.75
CA THR A 80 20.43 4.83 3.54
C THR A 80 21.52 4.46 4.53
N GLN A 81 22.71 4.22 4.03
CA GLN A 81 23.90 3.92 4.83
C GLN A 81 24.09 4.98 5.92
N LYS A 82 24.40 4.58 7.13
CA LYS A 82 24.38 5.42 8.34
C LYS A 82 25.14 6.74 8.18
N GLU A 83 26.33 6.70 7.59
CA GLU A 83 27.19 7.87 7.38
C GLU A 83 26.70 8.82 6.30
N TYR A 84 25.73 8.37 5.49
CA TYR A 84 25.12 9.14 4.40
C TYR A 84 23.70 9.64 4.71
N ARG A 85 23.17 9.34 5.91
CA ARG A 85 21.88 9.85 6.38
C ARG A 85 21.88 11.38 6.53
N LYS A 86 20.71 12.00 6.50
CA LYS A 86 20.50 13.46 6.60
C LYS A 86 21.14 14.28 5.47
N ARG A 87 21.49 13.64 4.34
CA ARG A 87 21.99 14.31 3.12
C ARG A 87 20.94 14.44 2.01
N GLY A 88 19.67 14.13 2.29
CA GLY A 88 18.57 14.20 1.34
C GLY A 88 18.46 13.04 0.36
N TYR A 89 19.25 11.95 0.52
CA TYR A 89 19.27 10.83 -0.41
C TYR A 89 17.92 10.13 -0.50
N MET A 90 17.35 9.73 0.65
CA MET A 90 16.02 9.13 0.72
C MET A 90 14.96 10.04 0.08
N ALA A 91 14.99 11.33 0.38
CA ALA A 91 14.05 12.30 -0.19
C ALA A 91 14.14 12.36 -1.73
N SER A 92 15.37 12.33 -2.27
CA SER A 92 15.59 12.34 -3.73
C SER A 92 15.08 11.07 -4.39
N LEU A 93 15.31 9.89 -3.77
CA LEU A 93 14.79 8.61 -4.26
C LEU A 93 13.26 8.59 -4.25
N LEU A 94 12.67 9.03 -3.14
CA LEU A 94 11.21 9.01 -2.98
C LEU A 94 10.53 9.96 -3.97
N LYS A 95 11.04 11.19 -4.14
CA LYS A 95 10.51 12.13 -5.13
C LYS A 95 10.59 11.57 -6.54
N LYS A 96 11.75 11.04 -6.92
CA LYS A 96 11.93 10.43 -8.25
C LYS A 96 10.99 9.26 -8.49
N SER A 97 10.83 8.37 -7.51
CA SER A 97 9.91 7.23 -7.64
C SER A 97 8.45 7.68 -7.75
N LEU A 98 8.03 8.73 -7.02
CA LEU A 98 6.68 9.29 -7.10
C LEU A 98 6.41 9.92 -8.47
N GLU A 99 7.37 10.67 -9.03
CA GLU A 99 7.28 11.22 -10.39
C GLU A 99 7.15 10.09 -11.44
N ASP A 100 7.96 9.04 -11.32
CA ASP A 100 7.90 7.90 -12.27
C ASP A 100 6.59 7.12 -12.15
N MET A 101 6.06 6.92 -10.94
CA MET A 101 4.73 6.33 -10.72
C MET A 101 3.61 7.19 -11.33
N TYR A 102 3.70 8.53 -11.23
CA TYR A 102 2.76 9.43 -11.90
C TYR A 102 2.81 9.25 -13.41
N GLN A 103 4.01 9.24 -14.01
CA GLN A 103 4.17 9.01 -15.45
C GLN A 103 3.69 7.63 -15.89
N ALA A 104 3.81 6.61 -15.03
CA ALA A 104 3.24 5.28 -15.26
C ALA A 104 1.71 5.23 -15.11
N GLY A 105 1.10 6.30 -14.60
CA GLY A 105 -0.36 6.40 -14.44
C GLY A 105 -0.91 5.70 -13.21
N GLU A 106 -0.12 5.57 -12.15
CA GLU A 106 -0.58 5.04 -10.88
C GLU A 106 -1.43 6.08 -10.13
N ALA A 107 -2.51 5.63 -9.50
CA ALA A 107 -3.41 6.53 -8.76
C ALA A 107 -2.86 6.88 -7.37
N PHE A 108 -2.25 5.92 -6.71
CA PHE A 108 -1.65 6.04 -5.39
C PHE A 108 -0.56 4.99 -5.19
N THR A 109 0.27 5.19 -4.18
CA THR A 109 1.25 4.24 -3.67
C THR A 109 1.05 4.02 -2.18
N PHE A 110 1.61 2.94 -1.64
CA PHE A 110 1.49 2.62 -0.23
C PHE A 110 2.80 2.04 0.32
N LEU A 111 2.94 2.09 1.64
CA LEU A 111 4.10 1.54 2.36
C LEU A 111 3.73 1.17 3.79
N MET A 112 4.55 0.31 4.39
CA MET A 112 4.57 0.05 5.82
C MET A 112 5.75 0.83 6.42
N PRO A 113 5.49 1.87 7.23
CA PRO A 113 6.56 2.74 7.72
C PRO A 113 7.31 2.11 8.91
N ALA A 114 8.63 2.22 8.92
CA ALA A 114 9.40 2.01 10.14
C ALA A 114 9.07 3.07 11.21
N SER A 115 8.71 4.28 10.79
CA SER A 115 8.13 5.35 11.60
C SER A 115 7.33 6.29 10.69
N GLU A 116 6.10 6.62 11.10
CA GLU A 116 5.22 7.53 10.35
C GLU A 116 5.86 8.91 10.10
N SER A 117 6.62 9.41 11.08
CA SER A 117 7.29 10.71 11.01
C SER A 117 8.28 10.86 9.85
N ILE A 118 8.76 9.75 9.28
CA ILE A 118 9.67 9.74 8.13
C ILE A 118 8.92 10.11 6.85
N TYR A 119 7.65 9.67 6.72
CA TYR A 119 6.87 9.76 5.49
C TYR A 119 5.80 10.85 5.49
N LEU A 120 5.39 11.33 6.67
CA LEU A 120 4.47 12.49 6.79
C LEU A 120 4.94 13.72 5.99
N PRO A 121 6.25 14.11 5.97
CA PRO A 121 6.73 15.23 5.18
C PRO A 121 6.64 15.04 3.65
N PHE A 122 6.30 13.83 3.19
CA PHE A 122 6.08 13.48 1.79
C PHE A 122 4.61 13.22 1.48
N ASP A 123 3.70 13.75 2.31
CA ASP A 123 2.25 13.68 2.16
C ASP A 123 1.65 12.26 2.23
N PHE A 124 2.34 11.32 2.88
CA PHE A 124 1.75 10.04 3.24
C PHE A 124 0.82 10.18 4.45
N ARG A 125 -0.26 9.40 4.47
CA ARG A 125 -1.21 9.31 5.58
C ARG A 125 -1.43 7.87 5.99
N THR A 126 -1.47 7.63 7.30
CA THR A 126 -1.85 6.32 7.86
C THR A 126 -3.34 6.12 7.64
N VAL A 127 -3.71 5.04 6.96
CA VAL A 127 -5.10 4.78 6.56
C VAL A 127 -5.57 3.39 6.96
N TYR A 128 -4.66 2.51 7.35
CA TYR A 128 -5.01 1.13 7.65
C TYR A 128 -4.01 0.51 8.64
N GLU A 129 -4.52 -0.33 9.53
CA GLU A 129 -3.73 -1.20 10.40
C GLU A 129 -3.91 -2.63 9.94
N GLN A 130 -2.80 -3.35 9.71
CA GLN A 130 -2.84 -4.71 9.20
C GLN A 130 -3.50 -5.67 10.20
N LYS A 131 -4.42 -6.50 9.71
CA LYS A 131 -5.12 -7.53 10.48
C LYS A 131 -4.65 -8.89 10.02
N LYS A 132 -3.54 -9.39 10.60
CA LYS A 132 -3.03 -10.73 10.31
C LYS A 132 -3.78 -11.78 11.12
N ARG A 133 -4.08 -12.92 10.49
CA ARG A 133 -4.76 -14.07 11.12
C ARG A 133 -3.76 -15.19 11.24
N TYR A 134 -3.35 -15.47 12.48
CA TYR A 134 -2.40 -16.54 12.79
C TYR A 134 -3.11 -17.84 13.12
N TYR A 135 -2.53 -18.96 12.69
CA TYR A 135 -2.94 -20.29 13.09
C TYR A 135 -2.50 -20.53 14.55
N ARG A 136 -3.46 -20.86 15.36
CA ARG A 136 -3.25 -21.45 16.69
C ARG A 136 -3.70 -22.90 16.56
N GLN A 137 -3.05 -23.83 17.28
CA GLN A 137 -3.40 -25.23 17.22
C GLN A 137 -4.87 -25.39 17.67
N GLU A 138 -5.75 -25.54 16.68
CA GLU A 138 -7.18 -25.69 16.89
C GLU A 138 -7.51 -27.17 16.70
N GLU A 139 -8.32 -27.75 17.60
CA GLU A 139 -8.86 -29.07 17.37
C GLU A 139 -9.82 -29.02 16.17
N PRO A 140 -9.61 -29.85 15.14
CA PRO A 140 -10.49 -29.85 13.98
C PRO A 140 -11.90 -30.28 14.44
N SER A 141 -12.94 -29.57 14.04
CA SER A 141 -14.30 -30.08 14.09
C SER A 141 -14.41 -31.27 13.14
N GLU A 142 -15.32 -32.21 13.41
CA GLU A 142 -15.48 -33.47 12.65
C GLU A 142 -15.57 -33.30 11.13
N ASP A 143 -15.99 -32.10 10.66
CA ASP A 143 -16.20 -31.78 9.24
C ASP A 143 -15.06 -30.95 8.59
N ILE A 144 -14.00 -30.57 9.32
CA ILE A 144 -12.95 -29.71 8.81
C ILE A 144 -11.60 -30.42 8.73
N CYS A 145 -11.04 -30.49 7.52
CA CYS A 145 -9.68 -30.94 7.28
C CYS A 145 -8.74 -29.76 7.33
N ILE A 146 -7.74 -29.81 8.20
CA ILE A 146 -6.70 -28.78 8.37
C ILE A 146 -5.40 -29.33 7.76
N LYS A 147 -4.76 -28.58 6.87
CA LYS A 147 -3.47 -28.96 6.29
C LYS A 147 -2.65 -27.75 5.88
N GLU A 148 -1.35 -27.95 5.71
CA GLU A 148 -0.47 -26.97 5.09
C GLU A 148 -0.80 -26.81 3.60
N ALA A 149 -0.83 -25.57 3.11
CA ALA A 149 -1.06 -25.25 1.72
C ALA A 149 0.17 -25.62 0.86
N THR A 150 -0.10 -26.12 -0.33
CA THR A 150 0.91 -26.49 -1.33
C THR A 150 0.70 -25.76 -2.62
N ASP A 151 1.63 -25.89 -3.58
CA ASP A 151 1.48 -25.31 -4.92
C ASP A 151 0.17 -25.70 -5.62
N ALA A 152 -0.31 -26.92 -5.38
CA ALA A 152 -1.56 -27.40 -5.93
C ALA A 152 -2.80 -26.65 -5.42
N ASP A 153 -2.72 -26.06 -4.23
CA ASP A 153 -3.82 -25.34 -3.59
C ASP A 153 -3.86 -23.85 -4.02
N CYS A 154 -2.79 -23.31 -4.62
CA CYS A 154 -2.63 -21.88 -4.89
C CYS A 154 -3.73 -21.27 -5.77
N LYS A 155 -4.24 -22.02 -6.77
CA LYS A 155 -5.31 -21.52 -7.63
C LYS A 155 -6.63 -21.39 -6.86
N GLU A 156 -6.99 -22.40 -6.08
CA GLU A 156 -8.21 -22.38 -5.27
C GLU A 156 -8.13 -21.34 -4.14
N LEU A 157 -6.94 -21.18 -3.53
CA LEU A 157 -6.69 -20.09 -2.56
C LEU A 157 -6.94 -18.71 -3.18
N ALA A 158 -6.49 -18.48 -4.41
CA ALA A 158 -6.70 -17.21 -5.11
C ALA A 158 -8.19 -16.94 -5.37
N GLU A 159 -8.91 -17.93 -5.83
CA GLU A 159 -10.36 -17.85 -6.08
C GLU A 159 -11.13 -17.59 -4.77
N PHE A 160 -10.82 -18.33 -3.72
CA PHE A 160 -11.40 -18.15 -2.38
C PHE A 160 -11.15 -16.76 -1.82
N ALA A 161 -9.88 -16.32 -1.83
CA ALA A 161 -9.49 -15.03 -1.25
C ALA A 161 -10.11 -13.85 -2.02
N ASN A 162 -10.03 -13.84 -3.35
CA ASN A 162 -10.60 -12.74 -4.15
C ASN A 162 -12.11 -12.63 -3.97
N LYS A 163 -12.83 -13.75 -3.88
CA LYS A 163 -14.26 -13.74 -3.60
C LYS A 163 -14.56 -13.09 -2.25
N TYR A 164 -13.92 -13.57 -1.19
CA TYR A 164 -14.08 -13.01 0.15
C TYR A 164 -13.73 -11.53 0.21
N LEU A 165 -12.59 -11.15 -0.37
CA LEU A 165 -12.10 -9.77 -0.34
C LEU A 165 -13.02 -8.82 -1.10
N ALA A 166 -13.53 -9.22 -2.27
CA ALA A 166 -14.46 -8.41 -3.07
C ALA A 166 -15.81 -8.17 -2.38
N GLU A 167 -16.26 -9.11 -1.53
CA GLU A 167 -17.51 -8.96 -0.77
C GLU A 167 -17.36 -8.02 0.44
N HIS A 168 -16.14 -7.84 0.97
CA HIS A 168 -15.92 -7.15 2.26
C HIS A 168 -15.10 -5.87 2.16
N PHE A 169 -14.25 -5.72 1.11
CA PHE A 169 -13.28 -4.64 1.01
C PHE A 169 -13.41 -3.86 -0.30
N GLN A 170 -13.06 -2.58 -0.24
CA GLN A 170 -13.01 -1.69 -1.41
C GLN A 170 -11.62 -1.67 -2.05
N ILE A 171 -10.56 -1.88 -1.23
CA ILE A 171 -9.16 -1.91 -1.68
C ILE A 171 -8.50 -3.18 -1.17
N PHE A 172 -7.92 -3.97 -2.09
CA PHE A 172 -7.13 -5.17 -1.76
C PHE A 172 -6.25 -5.58 -2.95
N ALA A 173 -5.15 -6.30 -2.69
CA ALA A 173 -4.34 -6.90 -3.74
C ALA A 173 -5.10 -8.06 -4.40
N ILE A 174 -5.20 -7.99 -5.74
CA ILE A 174 -5.78 -9.07 -6.54
C ILE A 174 -4.82 -10.24 -6.51
N ARG A 175 -5.30 -11.41 -6.11
CA ARG A 175 -4.50 -12.61 -5.93
C ARG A 175 -4.69 -13.57 -7.09
N ASP A 176 -3.59 -14.12 -7.56
CA ASP A 176 -3.59 -15.19 -8.55
C ASP A 176 -2.76 -16.38 -8.07
N LYS A 177 -2.60 -17.40 -8.91
CA LYS A 177 -1.78 -18.55 -8.57
C LYS A 177 -0.34 -18.16 -8.27
N ALA A 178 0.23 -17.24 -9.06
CA ALA A 178 1.62 -16.81 -8.92
C ALA A 178 1.83 -16.02 -7.61
N TYR A 179 0.85 -15.20 -7.21
CA TYR A 179 0.83 -14.52 -5.92
C TYR A 179 0.99 -15.52 -4.76
N TYR A 180 0.15 -16.57 -4.72
CA TYR A 180 0.23 -17.57 -3.64
C TYR A 180 1.49 -18.43 -3.72
N GLN A 181 1.96 -18.77 -4.92
CA GLN A 181 3.23 -19.49 -5.08
C GLN A 181 4.41 -18.69 -4.49
N ARG A 182 4.44 -17.37 -4.70
CA ARG A 182 5.45 -16.46 -4.13
C ARG A 182 5.28 -16.35 -2.62
N LEU A 183 4.05 -16.16 -2.13
CA LEU A 183 3.73 -16.07 -0.70
C LEU A 183 4.11 -17.33 0.07
N LEU A 184 3.88 -18.53 -0.48
CA LEU A 184 4.30 -19.78 0.15
C LEU A 184 5.83 -19.88 0.27
N LYS A 185 6.58 -19.40 -0.73
CA LYS A 185 8.04 -19.33 -0.67
C LYS A 185 8.51 -18.33 0.39
N GLU A 186 7.84 -17.18 0.48
CA GLU A 186 8.11 -16.13 1.47
C GLU A 186 7.95 -16.68 2.89
N TYR A 187 6.80 -17.26 3.22
CA TYR A 187 6.62 -17.86 4.55
C TYR A 187 7.63 -18.96 4.84
N LYS A 188 7.94 -19.80 3.85
CA LYS A 188 8.91 -20.88 4.01
C LYS A 188 10.34 -20.38 4.24
N SER A 189 10.72 -19.23 3.69
CA SER A 189 12.05 -18.63 3.90
C SER A 189 12.26 -18.26 5.37
N ASP A 190 11.20 -17.86 6.06
CA ASP A 190 11.19 -17.57 7.51
C ASP A 190 10.80 -18.77 8.37
N GLY A 191 10.71 -19.97 7.77
CA GLY A 191 10.32 -21.19 8.47
C GLY A 191 8.84 -21.30 8.80
N GLY A 192 8.01 -20.38 8.28
CA GLY A 192 6.57 -20.39 8.41
C GLY A 192 5.85 -21.17 7.31
N SER A 193 4.53 -21.18 7.36
CA SER A 193 3.68 -21.80 6.35
C SER A 193 2.28 -21.16 6.32
N LEU A 194 1.48 -21.51 5.33
CA LEU A 194 0.08 -21.15 5.24
C LEU A 194 -0.78 -22.39 5.51
N ILE A 195 -1.65 -22.32 6.50
CA ILE A 195 -2.56 -23.40 6.87
C ILE A 195 -3.92 -23.15 6.22
N ILE A 196 -4.47 -24.13 5.57
CA ILE A 196 -5.79 -24.09 4.95
C ILE A 196 -6.76 -25.01 5.66
N PHE A 197 -8.00 -24.55 5.76
CA PHE A 197 -9.14 -25.26 6.33
C PHE A 197 -10.07 -25.65 5.19
N ARG A 198 -10.38 -26.91 5.08
CA ARG A 198 -11.27 -27.46 4.04
C ARG A 198 -12.51 -28.09 4.67
N LYS A 199 -13.67 -27.74 4.08
CA LYS A 199 -14.95 -28.38 4.35
C LYS A 199 -15.53 -28.90 3.04
N ASP A 200 -15.97 -30.14 2.98
CA ASP A 200 -16.50 -30.78 1.77
C ASP A 200 -15.56 -30.64 0.55
N GLY A 201 -14.25 -30.75 0.82
CA GLY A 201 -13.21 -30.65 -0.20
C GLY A 201 -12.88 -29.22 -0.68
N ARG A 202 -13.56 -28.18 -0.19
CA ARG A 202 -13.35 -26.77 -0.57
C ARG A 202 -12.64 -25.99 0.53
N ILE A 203 -11.80 -25.03 0.16
CA ILE A 203 -11.16 -24.09 1.10
C ILE A 203 -12.24 -23.17 1.67
N VAL A 204 -12.30 -23.09 2.99
CA VAL A 204 -13.23 -22.23 3.75
C VAL A 204 -12.51 -21.20 4.61
N ASP A 205 -11.22 -21.40 4.91
CA ASP A 205 -10.37 -20.44 5.62
C ASP A 205 -8.89 -20.69 5.35
N CYS A 206 -8.04 -19.70 5.65
CA CYS A 206 -6.59 -19.83 5.67
C CYS A 206 -5.98 -18.94 6.77
N LYS A 207 -4.91 -19.42 7.41
CA LYS A 207 -4.21 -18.72 8.49
C LYS A 207 -2.71 -18.90 8.35
N ILE A 208 -1.93 -17.89 8.78
CA ILE A 208 -0.47 -17.92 8.78
C ILE A 208 0.02 -18.74 9.96
N CYS A 209 0.94 -19.68 9.74
CA CYS A 209 1.68 -20.37 10.77
C CYS A 209 3.12 -19.84 10.80
N ILE A 210 3.53 -19.27 11.93
CA ILE A 210 4.89 -18.77 12.14
C ILE A 210 5.68 -19.75 13.00
N PRO A 211 7.04 -19.87 12.82
CA PRO A 211 7.87 -20.73 13.65
C PRO A 211 7.81 -20.32 15.12
N GLY A 212 7.60 -21.28 16.01
CA GLY A 212 7.51 -21.01 17.46
C GLY A 212 6.19 -20.41 17.94
N GLY A 213 5.22 -20.18 17.05
CA GLY A 213 3.88 -19.69 17.38
C GLY A 213 3.05 -20.63 18.26
N GLU A 214 3.54 -21.85 18.53
CA GLU A 214 2.96 -22.79 19.51
C GLU A 214 3.17 -22.36 20.97
N LYS A 215 3.97 -21.33 21.24
CA LYS A 215 4.36 -20.91 22.58
C LYS A 215 3.84 -19.54 23.03
N VAL A 216 2.85 -18.97 22.38
CA VAL A 216 2.07 -17.92 23.03
C VAL A 216 1.08 -18.65 23.94
N ALA A 217 1.45 -18.78 25.22
CA ALA A 217 0.59 -19.35 26.23
C ALA A 217 -0.77 -18.65 26.22
N GLU A 218 -1.86 -19.38 26.47
CA GLU A 218 -3.18 -18.78 26.68
C GLU A 218 -3.04 -17.65 27.70
N GLY A 219 -3.22 -16.38 27.26
CA GLY A 219 -3.22 -15.19 28.11
C GLY A 219 -2.12 -14.18 27.87
N GLU A 220 -1.08 -14.44 27.10
CA GLU A 220 -0.13 -13.40 26.66
C GLU A 220 -0.56 -12.89 25.27
N GLU A 221 -1.37 -11.83 25.24
CA GLU A 221 -1.45 -10.96 24.08
C GLU A 221 -0.08 -10.30 23.94
N VAL A 222 0.70 -10.70 22.95
CA VAL A 222 1.80 -9.89 22.47
C VAL A 222 1.13 -8.65 21.88
N LEU A 223 1.07 -7.58 22.67
CA LEU A 223 0.64 -6.25 22.26
C LEU A 223 1.74 -5.60 21.42
N GLU A 224 2.12 -6.22 20.32
CA GLU A 224 2.77 -5.48 19.24
C GLU A 224 1.69 -4.63 18.58
N GLU A 225 1.92 -3.33 18.51
CA GLU A 225 1.05 -2.44 17.74
C GLU A 225 0.94 -3.00 16.31
N PRO A 226 -0.28 -3.13 15.77
CA PRO A 226 -0.45 -3.70 14.44
C PRO A 226 0.31 -2.85 13.41
N PRO A 227 0.98 -3.49 12.42
CA PRO A 227 1.68 -2.76 11.38
C PRO A 227 0.75 -1.78 10.67
N LYS A 228 1.17 -0.53 10.56
CA LYS A 228 0.42 0.54 9.92
C LYS A 228 0.73 0.61 8.43
N ILE A 229 -0.26 0.91 7.63
CA ILE A 229 -0.09 1.21 6.20
C ILE A 229 -0.37 2.68 5.96
N MET A 230 0.60 3.33 5.34
CA MET A 230 0.46 4.69 4.85
C MET A 230 0.24 4.69 3.34
N ILE A 231 -0.63 5.58 2.87
CA ILE A 231 -0.92 5.80 1.46
C ILE A 231 -0.55 7.24 1.08
N ARG A 232 -0.09 7.43 -0.17
CA ARG A 232 0.06 8.73 -0.82
C ARG A 232 -0.63 8.70 -2.19
N ILE A 233 -1.43 9.72 -2.46
CA ILE A 233 -2.00 9.94 -3.80
C ILE A 233 -0.85 10.32 -4.74
N VAL A 234 -0.78 9.64 -5.89
CA VAL A 234 0.19 9.90 -6.96
C VAL A 234 -0.46 10.71 -8.08
N ASP A 235 -1.63 10.29 -8.56
CA ASP A 235 -2.41 11.04 -9.56
C ASP A 235 -3.81 11.32 -8.99
N VAL A 236 -4.04 12.58 -8.64
CA VAL A 236 -5.30 13.04 -8.03
C VAL A 236 -6.51 12.78 -8.93
N ARG A 237 -6.36 12.89 -10.24
CA ARG A 237 -7.49 12.66 -11.17
C ARG A 237 -7.89 11.19 -11.17
N ARG A 238 -6.91 10.29 -11.22
CA ARG A 238 -7.14 8.85 -11.27
C ARG A 238 -7.79 8.32 -10.01
N ILE A 239 -7.41 8.82 -8.84
CA ILE A 239 -8.03 8.39 -7.59
C ILE A 239 -9.45 8.97 -7.43
N LEU A 240 -9.67 10.24 -7.75
CA LEU A 240 -10.99 10.87 -7.69
C LEU A 240 -12.01 10.16 -8.60
N MET A 241 -11.61 9.75 -9.79
CA MET A 241 -12.47 8.99 -10.72
C MET A 241 -12.82 7.57 -10.23
N SER A 242 -12.21 7.12 -9.14
CA SER A 242 -12.50 5.79 -8.54
C SER A 242 -13.51 5.88 -7.39
N LEU A 243 -13.97 7.08 -7.05
CA LEU A 243 -14.84 7.30 -5.89
C LEU A 243 -16.33 7.04 -6.23
N SER A 244 -17.06 6.68 -5.20
CA SER A 244 -18.54 6.64 -5.20
C SER A 244 -19.09 7.80 -4.38
N LEU A 245 -20.28 8.25 -4.71
CA LEU A 245 -20.95 9.37 -4.08
C LEU A 245 -22.24 8.91 -3.38
N ARG A 246 -22.63 9.61 -2.31
CA ARG A 246 -23.92 9.37 -1.60
C ARG A 246 -25.09 10.04 -2.28
N SER A 247 -24.84 11.14 -3.02
CA SER A 247 -25.87 11.96 -3.67
C SER A 247 -25.25 12.86 -4.72
N LEU A 248 -26.10 13.66 -5.41
CA LEU A 248 -25.63 14.67 -6.36
C LEU A 248 -24.57 15.59 -5.72
N MET A 249 -23.45 15.70 -6.38
CA MET A 249 -22.28 16.49 -5.99
C MET A 249 -21.88 17.44 -7.10
N GLY A 250 -21.39 18.64 -6.73
CA GLY A 250 -20.84 19.60 -7.68
C GLY A 250 -20.00 20.66 -6.96
N VAL A 251 -18.65 20.52 -6.99
CA VAL A 251 -17.71 21.45 -6.33
C VAL A 251 -16.47 21.67 -7.16
N CYS A 252 -16.00 22.91 -7.18
CA CYS A 252 -14.72 23.28 -7.77
C CYS A 252 -13.74 23.64 -6.64
N PHE A 253 -12.54 23.09 -6.66
CA PHE A 253 -11.51 23.36 -5.65
C PHE A 253 -10.11 23.22 -6.24
N GLN A 254 -9.14 23.82 -5.58
CA GLN A 254 -7.73 23.68 -5.89
C GLN A 254 -7.11 22.54 -5.07
N VAL A 255 -6.35 21.67 -5.73
CA VAL A 255 -5.44 20.73 -5.07
C VAL A 255 -4.03 21.28 -5.13
N THR A 256 -3.27 21.12 -4.04
CA THR A 256 -1.86 21.45 -3.96
C THR A 256 -1.01 20.23 -3.61
N ASP A 257 0.09 20.04 -4.31
CA ASP A 257 1.06 18.96 -4.11
C ASP A 257 2.48 19.53 -4.20
N PRO A 258 3.31 19.44 -3.15
CA PRO A 258 4.66 19.98 -3.16
C PRO A 258 5.67 19.12 -3.93
N ILE A 259 5.29 17.92 -4.39
CA ILE A 259 6.19 16.96 -5.03
C ILE A 259 5.83 16.73 -6.49
N ILE A 260 4.56 16.46 -6.80
CA ILE A 260 4.08 16.20 -8.16
C ILE A 260 3.36 17.45 -8.66
N GLU A 261 4.04 18.21 -9.53
CA GLU A 261 3.55 19.49 -10.01
C GLU A 261 2.22 19.35 -10.77
N GLU A 262 2.02 18.26 -11.46
CA GLU A 262 0.83 17.98 -12.26
C GLU A 262 -0.45 17.82 -11.43
N ASN A 263 -0.33 17.58 -10.13
CA ASN A 263 -1.47 17.56 -9.20
C ASN A 263 -1.93 18.97 -8.78
N ASN A 264 -1.09 20.01 -8.98
CA ASN A 264 -1.44 21.40 -8.65
C ASN A 264 -2.41 21.96 -9.69
N ARG A 265 -3.70 21.79 -9.44
CA ARG A 265 -4.73 22.22 -10.39
C ARG A 265 -6.06 22.53 -9.73
N TYR A 266 -6.89 23.27 -10.46
CA TYR A 266 -8.28 23.44 -10.12
C TYR A 266 -9.11 22.32 -10.75
N LEU A 267 -9.93 21.66 -9.93
CA LEU A 267 -10.74 20.52 -10.35
C LEU A 267 -12.21 20.82 -10.10
N LEU A 268 -13.03 20.60 -11.11
CA LEU A 268 -14.48 20.57 -10.97
C LEU A 268 -14.91 19.11 -10.87
N LEU A 269 -15.34 18.72 -9.68
CA LEU A 269 -15.81 17.39 -9.34
C LEU A 269 -17.34 17.39 -9.35
N THR A 270 -17.94 16.54 -10.18
CA THR A 270 -19.39 16.40 -10.29
C THR A 270 -19.78 14.93 -10.34
N GLY A 271 -21.03 14.62 -10.06
CA GLY A 271 -21.54 13.25 -10.18
C GLY A 271 -22.76 12.98 -9.31
N THR A 272 -23.20 11.74 -9.36
CA THR A 272 -24.32 11.22 -8.56
C THR A 272 -23.99 9.82 -8.05
N GLU A 273 -24.80 9.29 -7.15
CA GLU A 273 -24.70 7.90 -6.68
C GLU A 273 -24.80 6.87 -7.83
N PHE A 274 -25.41 7.22 -8.94
CA PHE A 274 -25.60 6.33 -10.10
C PHE A 274 -24.54 6.49 -11.17
N SER A 275 -24.06 7.73 -11.42
CA SER A 275 -23.08 8.00 -12.48
C SER A 275 -21.63 7.82 -12.02
N GLY A 276 -21.40 7.75 -10.69
CA GLY A 276 -20.07 7.92 -10.13
C GLY A 276 -19.54 9.35 -10.33
N VAL A 277 -18.24 9.52 -10.18
CA VAL A 277 -17.55 10.80 -10.29
C VAL A 277 -17.21 11.13 -11.74
N MET A 278 -17.50 12.36 -12.12
CA MET A 278 -17.02 13.00 -13.35
C MET A 278 -16.10 14.16 -12.97
N LEU A 279 -14.95 14.25 -13.63
CA LEU A 279 -13.91 15.22 -13.33
C LEU A 279 -13.63 16.09 -14.56
N MET A 280 -13.62 17.40 -14.36
CA MET A 280 -13.28 18.40 -15.38
C MET A 280 -12.24 19.36 -14.82
N GLU A 281 -11.54 20.08 -15.72
CA GLU A 281 -10.70 21.20 -15.30
C GLU A 281 -11.59 22.33 -14.74
N GLY A 282 -11.25 22.75 -13.53
CA GLY A 282 -11.88 23.88 -12.86
C GLY A 282 -11.25 25.21 -13.27
N LYS A 283 -11.87 26.30 -12.81
CA LYS A 283 -11.30 27.65 -12.99
C LYS A 283 -11.08 28.29 -11.61
N PRO A 284 -10.02 29.11 -11.45
CA PRO A 284 -9.73 29.77 -10.18
C PRO A 284 -10.92 30.55 -9.60
N GLU A 285 -11.65 31.27 -10.46
CA GLU A 285 -12.80 32.10 -10.08
C GLU A 285 -13.98 31.29 -9.53
N ASN A 286 -14.04 30.00 -9.79
CA ASN A 286 -15.09 29.10 -9.32
C ASN A 286 -14.65 28.26 -8.11
N SER A 287 -13.42 28.44 -7.63
CA SER A 287 -12.89 27.65 -6.53
C SER A 287 -13.55 27.95 -5.20
N GLU A 288 -14.04 26.92 -4.55
CA GLU A 288 -14.64 26.95 -3.21
C GLU A 288 -13.57 26.82 -2.08
N GLY A 289 -12.31 26.62 -2.48
CA GLY A 289 -11.20 26.49 -1.54
C GLY A 289 -9.99 25.78 -2.10
N THR A 290 -9.04 25.50 -1.21
CA THR A 290 -7.79 24.80 -1.49
C THR A 290 -7.61 23.65 -0.51
N ILE A 291 -7.18 22.50 -1.01
CA ILE A 291 -6.88 21.33 -0.20
C ILE A 291 -5.51 20.76 -0.59
N THR A 292 -4.71 20.37 0.40
CA THR A 292 -3.45 19.67 0.15
C THR A 292 -3.71 18.24 -0.31
N ILE A 293 -2.79 17.66 -1.09
CA ILE A 293 -2.88 16.26 -1.52
C ILE A 293 -2.95 15.30 -0.33
N ALA A 294 -2.31 15.65 0.78
CA ALA A 294 -2.30 14.89 2.03
C ALA A 294 -3.67 14.90 2.73
N ALA A 295 -4.26 16.09 2.93
CA ALA A 295 -5.60 16.22 3.52
C ALA A 295 -6.68 15.56 2.65
N LEU A 296 -6.54 15.66 1.33
CA LEU A 296 -7.41 14.96 0.39
C LEU A 296 -7.27 13.44 0.51
N ALA A 297 -6.05 12.92 0.71
CA ALA A 297 -5.83 11.50 0.97
C ALA A 297 -6.51 11.06 2.28
N SER A 298 -6.39 11.84 3.36
CA SER A 298 -7.07 11.55 4.64
C SER A 298 -8.59 11.40 4.44
N ILE A 299 -9.24 12.30 3.70
CA ILE A 299 -10.68 12.23 3.42
C ILE A 299 -11.02 11.02 2.55
N ILE A 300 -10.31 10.83 1.44
CA ILE A 300 -10.59 9.77 0.46
C ILE A 300 -10.46 8.39 1.08
N PHE A 301 -9.44 8.14 1.87
CA PHE A 301 -9.19 6.84 2.50
C PHE A 301 -9.82 6.70 3.90
N GLY A 302 -10.51 7.74 4.37
CA GLY A 302 -11.29 7.71 5.61
C GLY A 302 -10.44 7.75 6.88
N ALA A 303 -9.22 8.30 6.80
CA ALA A 303 -8.35 8.53 7.96
C ALA A 303 -8.85 9.73 8.80
N GLU A 304 -9.42 10.74 8.13
CA GLU A 304 -9.99 11.92 8.77
C GLU A 304 -11.34 12.28 8.13
N THR A 305 -12.17 12.95 8.90
CA THR A 305 -13.39 13.60 8.41
C THR A 305 -13.05 14.88 7.64
N VAL A 306 -13.99 15.41 6.88
CA VAL A 306 -13.82 16.70 6.16
C VAL A 306 -13.53 17.83 7.13
N ASP A 307 -14.20 17.83 8.30
CA ASP A 307 -14.01 18.87 9.33
C ASP A 307 -12.63 18.81 9.97
N GLU A 308 -12.11 17.63 10.24
CA GLU A 308 -10.74 17.43 10.75
C GLU A 308 -9.71 17.88 9.73
N ALA A 309 -9.82 17.42 8.48
CA ALA A 309 -8.92 17.79 7.40
C ALA A 309 -8.94 19.31 7.11
N CYS A 310 -10.08 19.98 7.34
CA CYS A 310 -10.18 21.43 7.20
C CYS A 310 -9.36 22.21 8.25
N GLN A 311 -8.94 21.58 9.34
CA GLN A 311 -8.07 22.21 10.36
C GLN A 311 -6.59 22.06 10.01
N GLU A 312 -6.24 21.27 9.00
CA GLU A 312 -4.85 21.12 8.59
C GLU A 312 -4.28 22.44 8.03
N LYS A 313 -2.97 22.60 8.21
CA LYS A 313 -2.25 23.74 7.63
C LYS A 313 -2.38 23.74 6.11
N ASP A 314 -2.53 24.93 5.54
CA ASP A 314 -2.62 25.17 4.09
C ASP A 314 -3.92 24.59 3.44
N VAL A 315 -4.91 24.22 4.25
CA VAL A 315 -6.27 23.84 3.82
C VAL A 315 -7.23 24.98 4.08
N GLN A 316 -8.02 25.34 3.07
CA GLN A 316 -9.06 26.35 3.17
C GLN A 316 -10.30 25.86 2.42
N MET A 317 -11.43 25.71 3.11
CA MET A 317 -12.68 25.23 2.52
C MET A 317 -13.83 26.15 2.87
N SER A 318 -14.66 26.50 1.88
CA SER A 318 -15.97 27.07 2.13
C SER A 318 -16.89 26.03 2.79
N GLU A 319 -17.96 26.46 3.47
CA GLU A 319 -18.95 25.54 4.02
C GLU A 319 -19.57 24.66 2.92
N ARG A 320 -19.78 25.22 1.72
CA ARG A 320 -20.25 24.47 0.57
C ARG A 320 -19.26 23.38 0.14
N MET A 321 -17.96 23.68 0.09
CA MET A 321 -16.94 22.69 -0.24
C MET A 321 -16.93 21.53 0.77
N LYS A 322 -17.08 21.83 2.08
CA LYS A 322 -17.17 20.81 3.13
C LYS A 322 -18.41 19.91 2.93
N GLU A 323 -19.57 20.50 2.70
CA GLU A 323 -20.80 19.76 2.45
C GLU A 323 -20.66 18.84 1.22
N GLU A 324 -20.11 19.37 0.13
CA GLU A 324 -19.92 18.62 -1.11
C GLU A 324 -18.90 17.48 -0.95
N LEU A 325 -17.74 17.73 -0.34
CA LEU A 325 -16.75 16.68 -0.06
C LEU A 325 -17.29 15.62 0.91
N GLY A 326 -18.18 15.99 1.84
CA GLY A 326 -18.88 15.07 2.75
C GLY A 326 -19.77 14.04 2.04
N LYS A 327 -20.11 14.27 0.75
CA LYS A 327 -20.87 13.32 -0.07
C LYS A 327 -20.02 12.19 -0.66
N ILE A 328 -18.71 12.29 -0.58
CA ILE A 328 -17.80 11.20 -0.99
C ILE A 328 -17.99 10.01 -0.04
N ILE A 329 -18.08 8.81 -0.60
CA ILE A 329 -18.00 7.57 0.17
C ILE A 329 -16.53 7.22 0.31
N PRO A 330 -15.94 7.29 1.52
CA PRO A 330 -14.53 6.99 1.70
C PRO A 330 -14.17 5.56 1.32
N LEU A 331 -12.96 5.37 0.81
CA LEU A 331 -12.37 4.07 0.51
C LEU A 331 -11.74 3.48 1.79
N SER A 332 -12.49 3.39 2.87
CA SER A 332 -12.01 3.00 4.21
C SER A 332 -12.00 1.49 4.46
N LYS A 333 -12.66 0.69 3.59
CA LYS A 333 -12.63 -0.76 3.68
C LYS A 333 -11.40 -1.29 2.94
N ILE A 334 -10.25 -1.23 3.61
CA ILE A 334 -8.94 -1.56 3.06
C ILE A 334 -8.47 -2.91 3.60
N TYR A 335 -7.86 -3.72 2.73
CA TYR A 335 -7.13 -4.93 3.09
C TYR A 335 -5.80 -4.98 2.32
N LEU A 336 -4.79 -4.36 2.88
CA LEU A 336 -3.40 -4.32 2.37
C LEU A 336 -2.50 -4.99 3.42
N ASN A 337 -2.49 -6.30 3.39
CA ASN A 337 -1.71 -7.13 4.32
C ASN A 337 -0.42 -7.69 3.67
N GLU A 338 -0.07 -7.14 2.54
CA GLU A 338 1.14 -7.47 1.81
C GLU A 338 2.35 -7.07 2.67
N VAL A 339 3.28 -8.01 2.81
CA VAL A 339 4.58 -7.84 3.44
C VAL A 339 5.63 -8.05 2.37
N VAL A 340 6.81 -7.68 2.63
CA VAL A 340 7.92 -7.79 1.66
C VAL A 340 8.19 -9.23 1.28
#